data_0e13be234d4429e94b968fb64ca09c2e
#
_entry.id   0e13be234d4429e94b968fb64ca09c2e
#
_cell.length_a   1.000
_cell.length_b   1.000
_cell.length_c   1.000
_cell.angle_alpha   90.00
_cell.angle_beta   90.00
_cell.angle_gamma   90.00
#
_symmetry.space_group_name_H-M   'P 1'
#
loop_
_entity.id
_entity.type
_entity.pdbx_description
1 polymer ?
#
loop_
_entity_poly.entity_id
_entity_poly.type
_entity_poly.pdbx_seq_one_letter_code
_entity_poly.pdbx_strand_id
1 'polypeptide(L)'
;MNSFIKKLTIGLLSISFFLAISVITILWVFSNELPDYKFLKNYKPPVSSKVYSGNGELVSDFSQEKRIFVPYDAIPIKLINAFLSSEDKNFFSHPGVDAKGVIRAILKNIHNVINSKRLEGASTITQQVAKNFLLSNEVSLNRKIKEAILAFRIERVLSKERILELYLNQIYLGQGSYGVASASLIYFDKPISDLSYDEAALLAALPKAPSKYNPYKNEKLAKFRRDLVLKNLFENKYINQKTYEELLETEIKLQKRKKIYLEDTRYYVEDIRKNVVDEFGFDRVYKKGLIIKSPMSLYLQNKATESLRYGLEQYDRRKGWRGPILNKKYNKNWEENLKEFSLEDSIGWTLAIVKKIDKFETEIETIDKKIGFLELKDILWTKKEFNEIFKIGDVIYVKNIKENKYDLKQIPLVNGAIVVMNPYNGRVYAMTGGFSFKKSEFNRATQASRQPGSAFKPFIYALALENNYNPNSLILDAPIVFEQGTDLKLWKPENYGKKFYGPSTLRDGLEKSRNLMTVRIAQN
;
A
#
# COMPACT_ATOMS: atom_id res chain seq x y z
N MET A 1 28.12 -57.89 42.36
CA MET A 1 27.99 -56.45 42.07
C MET A 1 28.74 -56.00 40.79
N ASN A 2 29.99 -56.43 40.59
CA ASN A 2 30.77 -56.03 39.42
C ASN A 2 30.25 -56.49 38.04
N SER A 3 29.62 -57.71 37.93
CA SER A 3 29.10 -58.21 36.66
C SER A 3 27.84 -57.47 36.18
N PHE A 4 26.96 -57.06 37.09
CA PHE A 4 25.77 -56.30 36.76
C PHE A 4 26.11 -54.86 36.30
N ILE A 5 27.03 -54.20 37.01
CA ILE A 5 27.51 -52.88 36.67
C ILE A 5 28.18 -52.89 35.28
N LYS A 6 29.00 -53.93 34.97
CA LYS A 6 29.66 -54.10 33.68
C LYS A 6 28.66 -54.29 32.52
N LYS A 7 27.60 -55.10 32.73
CA LYS A 7 26.53 -55.27 31.76
C LYS A 7 25.71 -53.98 31.53
N LEU A 8 25.43 -53.22 32.62
CA LEU A 8 24.73 -51.94 32.55
C LEU A 8 25.56 -50.88 31.81
N THR A 9 26.88 -50.80 32.08
CA THR A 9 27.76 -49.87 31.38
C THR A 9 27.90 -50.19 29.88
N ILE A 10 28.01 -51.48 29.52
CA ILE A 10 28.03 -51.91 28.11
C ILE A 10 26.71 -51.60 27.43
N GLY A 11 25.57 -51.84 28.12
CA GLY A 11 24.23 -51.48 27.60
C GLY A 11 24.09 -49.96 27.34
N LEU A 12 24.51 -49.14 28.28
CA LEU A 12 24.50 -47.68 28.13
C LEU A 12 25.44 -47.19 27.01
N LEU A 13 26.65 -47.77 26.88
CA LEU A 13 27.56 -47.45 25.78
C LEU A 13 27.00 -47.87 24.41
N SER A 14 26.36 -49.06 24.35
CA SER A 14 25.69 -49.50 23.11
C SER A 14 24.54 -48.60 22.70
N ILE A 15 23.70 -48.20 23.62
CA ILE A 15 22.58 -47.22 23.38
C ILE A 15 23.15 -45.88 22.90
N SER A 16 24.22 -45.39 23.58
CA SER A 16 24.87 -44.13 23.19
C SER A 16 25.48 -44.21 21.77
N PHE A 17 26.08 -45.36 21.42
CA PHE A 17 26.69 -45.60 20.10
C PHE A 17 25.61 -45.61 18.99
N PHE A 18 24.51 -46.37 19.20
CA PHE A 18 23.41 -46.37 18.23
C PHE A 18 22.72 -45.01 18.10
N LEU A 19 22.57 -44.28 19.20
CA LEU A 19 22.04 -42.91 19.19
C LEU A 19 22.97 -41.97 18.38
N ALA A 20 24.29 -42.08 18.57
CA ALA A 20 25.28 -41.32 17.82
C ALA A 20 25.21 -41.62 16.30
N ILE A 21 25.16 -42.90 15.91
CA ILE A 21 24.99 -43.30 14.51
C ILE A 21 23.67 -42.74 13.95
N SER A 22 22.57 -42.83 14.67
CA SER A 22 21.27 -42.30 14.23
C SER A 22 21.35 -40.80 13.99
N VAL A 23 21.98 -40.05 14.90
CA VAL A 23 22.18 -38.60 14.73
C VAL A 23 23.06 -38.29 13.51
N ILE A 24 24.17 -39.02 13.32
CA ILE A 24 25.08 -38.84 12.16
C ILE A 24 24.32 -39.13 10.86
N THR A 25 23.51 -40.20 10.81
CA THR A 25 22.72 -40.56 9.63
C THR A 25 21.69 -39.49 9.32
N ILE A 26 20.98 -39.00 10.33
CA ILE A 26 20.02 -37.89 10.17
C ILE A 26 20.75 -36.64 9.63
N LEU A 27 21.86 -36.25 10.23
CA LEU A 27 22.63 -35.11 9.78
C LEU A 27 23.15 -35.28 8.36
N TRP A 28 23.56 -36.48 7.96
CA TRP A 28 24.04 -36.77 6.61
C TRP A 28 22.92 -36.68 5.58
N VAL A 29 21.78 -37.32 5.81
CA VAL A 29 20.62 -37.31 4.92
C VAL A 29 20.11 -35.88 4.70
N PHE A 30 19.84 -35.14 5.78
CA PHE A 30 19.30 -33.79 5.67
C PHE A 30 20.33 -32.75 5.20
N SER A 31 21.64 -33.02 5.36
CA SER A 31 22.73 -32.10 4.96
C SER A 31 22.83 -31.93 3.44
N ASN A 32 22.48 -32.96 2.66
CA ASN A 32 22.60 -32.96 1.20
C ASN A 32 21.50 -32.15 0.49
N GLU A 33 20.39 -31.92 1.18
CA GLU A 33 19.23 -31.19 0.63
C GLU A 33 19.15 -29.71 1.12
N LEU A 34 20.20 -29.21 1.77
CA LEU A 34 20.16 -27.86 2.32
C LEU A 34 20.48 -26.81 1.25
N PRO A 35 19.73 -25.70 1.24
CA PRO A 35 20.02 -24.57 0.37
C PRO A 35 21.35 -23.90 0.73
N ASP A 36 21.94 -23.20 -0.24
CA ASP A 36 23.15 -22.42 0.00
C ASP A 36 22.87 -21.27 0.98
N TYR A 37 23.60 -21.26 2.09
CA TYR A 37 23.51 -20.24 3.14
C TYR A 37 24.62 -19.19 3.05
N LYS A 38 25.66 -19.42 2.21
CA LYS A 38 26.82 -18.53 2.12
C LYS A 38 26.47 -17.16 1.55
N PHE A 39 25.42 -17.08 0.72
CA PHE A 39 24.96 -15.80 0.17
C PHE A 39 24.51 -14.81 1.25
N LEU A 40 24.12 -15.28 2.44
CA LEU A 40 23.73 -14.43 3.57
C LEU A 40 24.85 -13.48 4.03
N LYS A 41 26.12 -13.87 3.79
CA LYS A 41 27.27 -13.02 4.10
C LYS A 41 27.21 -11.68 3.35
N ASN A 42 26.84 -11.75 2.07
CA ASN A 42 26.78 -10.59 1.18
C ASN A 42 25.35 -10.18 0.85
N TYR A 43 24.37 -10.73 1.58
CA TYR A 43 22.98 -10.41 1.35
C TYR A 43 22.72 -8.91 1.53
N LYS A 44 22.22 -8.30 0.48
CA LYS A 44 21.67 -6.93 0.50
C LYS A 44 20.17 -7.04 0.35
N PRO A 45 19.40 -6.49 1.30
CA PRO A 45 17.94 -6.51 1.20
C PRO A 45 17.49 -5.75 -0.03
N PRO A 46 16.33 -6.12 -0.61
CA PRO A 46 15.74 -5.37 -1.71
C PRO A 46 15.52 -3.91 -1.32
N VAL A 47 15.94 -3.01 -2.17
CA VAL A 47 15.73 -1.57 -2.01
C VAL A 47 14.64 -1.15 -2.99
N SER A 48 13.60 -0.49 -2.49
CA SER A 48 12.51 0.01 -3.31
C SER A 48 12.87 1.30 -4.04
N SER A 49 12.27 1.51 -5.21
CA SER A 49 12.38 2.78 -5.92
C SER A 49 11.48 3.83 -5.28
N LYS A 50 11.98 5.06 -5.20
CA LYS A 50 11.29 6.20 -4.61
C LYS A 50 11.02 7.26 -5.66
N VAL A 51 9.78 7.76 -5.68
CA VAL A 51 9.35 8.83 -6.59
C VAL A 51 9.26 10.13 -5.80
N TYR A 52 9.92 11.16 -6.31
CA TYR A 52 9.91 12.50 -5.73
C TYR A 52 9.21 13.48 -6.67
N SER A 53 8.52 14.46 -6.10
CA SER A 53 7.95 15.61 -6.80
C SER A 53 9.03 16.58 -7.29
N GLY A 54 8.63 17.59 -8.04
CA GLY A 54 9.55 18.60 -8.58
C GLY A 54 10.27 19.43 -7.52
N ASN A 55 9.69 19.56 -6.34
CA ASN A 55 10.29 20.24 -5.16
C ASN A 55 10.97 19.26 -4.17
N GLY A 56 11.13 18.00 -4.55
CA GLY A 56 11.87 16.99 -3.77
C GLY A 56 11.08 16.29 -2.67
N GLU A 57 9.76 16.45 -2.60
CA GLU A 57 8.94 15.73 -1.65
C GLU A 57 8.72 14.28 -2.11
N LEU A 58 8.78 13.32 -1.18
CA LEU A 58 8.51 11.91 -1.47
C LEU A 58 7.03 11.71 -1.79
N VAL A 59 6.73 11.28 -3.01
CA VAL A 59 5.37 11.05 -3.51
C VAL A 59 4.96 9.60 -3.43
N SER A 60 5.87 8.69 -3.74
CA SER A 60 5.58 7.25 -3.73
C SER A 60 6.83 6.41 -3.52
N ASP A 61 6.59 5.18 -3.07
CA ASP A 61 7.59 4.14 -2.88
C ASP A 61 7.10 2.86 -3.56
N PHE A 62 7.86 2.36 -4.55
CA PHE A 62 7.54 1.12 -5.29
C PHE A 62 8.10 -0.10 -4.54
N SER A 63 7.67 -0.31 -3.33
CA SER A 63 8.01 -1.48 -2.54
C SER A 63 6.92 -2.54 -2.61
N GLN A 64 7.30 -3.80 -2.87
CA GLN A 64 6.41 -4.94 -2.68
C GLN A 64 6.13 -5.18 -1.19
N GLU A 65 7.15 -4.93 -0.37
CA GLU A 65 7.11 -5.05 1.07
C GLU A 65 7.68 -3.78 1.69
N LYS A 66 7.04 -3.29 2.73
CA LYS A 66 7.53 -2.11 3.45
C LYS A 66 8.75 -2.51 4.27
N ARG A 67 9.94 -2.35 3.70
CA ARG A 67 11.22 -2.61 4.34
C ARG A 67 12.09 -1.38 4.34
N ILE A 68 12.73 -1.13 5.47
CA ILE A 68 13.78 -0.12 5.62
C ILE A 68 14.93 -0.84 6.28
N PHE A 69 16.03 -0.99 5.55
CA PHE A 69 17.22 -1.64 6.07
C PHE A 69 17.96 -0.72 7.03
N VAL A 70 18.38 -1.28 8.15
CA VAL A 70 19.18 -0.60 9.17
C VAL A 70 20.42 -1.46 9.47
N PRO A 71 21.63 -0.94 9.30
CA PRO A 71 22.84 -1.66 9.70
C PRO A 71 22.85 -1.86 11.22
N TYR A 72 23.55 -2.90 11.69
CA TYR A 72 23.56 -3.28 13.10
C TYR A 72 23.92 -2.12 14.03
N ASP A 73 24.96 -1.36 13.69
CA ASP A 73 25.47 -0.24 14.49
C ASP A 73 24.46 0.92 14.65
N ALA A 74 23.49 1.00 13.76
CA ALA A 74 22.40 1.99 13.82
C ALA A 74 21.14 1.49 14.57
N ILE A 75 21.14 0.24 15.03
CA ILE A 75 20.01 -0.33 15.80
C ILE A 75 20.20 -0.01 17.29
N PRO A 76 19.27 0.71 17.92
CA PRO A 76 19.38 1.06 19.33
C PRO A 76 19.48 -0.18 20.25
N ILE A 77 20.38 -0.15 21.22
CA ILE A 77 20.60 -1.26 22.16
C ILE A 77 19.32 -1.66 22.94
N LYS A 78 18.45 -0.69 23.25
CA LYS A 78 17.16 -0.94 23.89
C LYS A 78 16.24 -1.85 23.06
N LEU A 79 16.28 -1.68 21.73
CA LEU A 79 15.51 -2.51 20.79
C LEU A 79 16.13 -3.91 20.67
N ILE A 80 17.46 -4.00 20.57
CA ILE A 80 18.19 -5.27 20.58
C ILE A 80 17.84 -6.06 21.86
N ASN A 81 17.95 -5.44 23.02
CA ASN A 81 17.67 -6.08 24.31
C ASN A 81 16.21 -6.56 24.42
N ALA A 82 15.25 -5.82 23.86
CA ALA A 82 13.84 -6.21 23.86
C ALA A 82 13.62 -7.48 23.03
N PHE A 83 14.20 -7.55 21.82
CA PHE A 83 14.10 -8.75 20.97
C PHE A 83 14.85 -9.96 21.56
N LEU A 84 16.05 -9.76 22.08
CA LEU A 84 16.79 -10.83 22.77
C LEU A 84 16.02 -11.37 23.97
N SER A 85 15.47 -10.50 24.81
CA SER A 85 14.68 -10.89 25.97
C SER A 85 13.38 -11.63 25.62
N SER A 86 12.78 -11.29 24.46
CA SER A 86 11.55 -11.92 24.00
C SER A 86 11.78 -13.27 23.31
N GLU A 87 12.81 -13.36 22.46
CA GLU A 87 12.99 -14.45 21.50
C GLU A 87 14.15 -15.38 21.85
N ASP A 88 15.28 -14.85 22.34
CA ASP A 88 16.50 -15.62 22.51
C ASP A 88 17.48 -14.98 23.50
N LYS A 89 17.23 -15.10 24.80
CA LYS A 89 18.05 -14.46 25.84
C LYS A 89 19.52 -14.89 25.85
N ASN A 90 19.79 -16.09 25.38
CA ASN A 90 21.14 -16.70 25.36
C ASN A 90 21.81 -16.56 23.99
N PHE A 91 21.30 -15.72 23.10
CA PHE A 91 21.73 -15.61 21.71
C PHE A 91 23.24 -15.54 21.53
N PHE A 92 23.93 -14.72 22.30
CA PHE A 92 25.38 -14.56 22.21
C PHE A 92 26.20 -15.73 22.77
N SER A 93 25.58 -16.68 23.47
CA SER A 93 26.30 -17.76 24.18
C SER A 93 26.17 -19.14 23.54
N HIS A 94 25.22 -19.36 22.63
CA HIS A 94 25.01 -20.66 21.98
C HIS A 94 25.42 -20.63 20.49
N PRO A 95 25.81 -21.79 19.89
CA PRO A 95 26.30 -21.89 18.50
C PRO A 95 25.14 -22.12 17.50
N GLY A 96 24.07 -21.37 17.58
CA GLY A 96 22.91 -21.44 16.67
C GLY A 96 21.69 -22.16 17.22
N VAL A 97 21.84 -23.09 18.12
CA VAL A 97 20.76 -23.80 18.84
C VAL A 97 21.03 -23.73 20.34
N ASP A 98 20.06 -23.27 21.13
CA ASP A 98 20.15 -23.27 22.59
C ASP A 98 19.72 -24.63 23.17
N ALA A 99 20.69 -25.53 23.35
CA ALA A 99 20.43 -26.87 23.90
C ALA A 99 19.80 -26.83 25.30
N LYS A 100 20.20 -25.88 26.15
CA LYS A 100 19.58 -25.69 27.48
C LYS A 100 18.13 -25.23 27.35
N GLY A 101 17.86 -24.31 26.43
CA GLY A 101 16.51 -23.86 26.14
C GLY A 101 15.62 -24.97 25.58
N VAL A 102 16.15 -25.82 24.71
CA VAL A 102 15.43 -27.00 24.16
C VAL A 102 15.05 -27.98 25.28
N ILE A 103 16.00 -28.36 26.14
CA ILE A 103 15.72 -29.27 27.27
C ILE A 103 14.67 -28.69 28.20
N ARG A 104 14.80 -27.41 28.55
CA ARG A 104 13.79 -26.69 29.37
C ARG A 104 12.41 -26.71 28.72
N ALA A 105 12.34 -26.45 27.42
CA ALA A 105 11.07 -26.44 26.67
C ALA A 105 10.44 -27.84 26.60
N ILE A 106 11.25 -28.91 26.44
CA ILE A 106 10.76 -30.31 26.46
C ILE A 106 10.12 -30.62 27.83
N LEU A 107 10.82 -30.35 28.92
CA LEU A 107 10.31 -30.61 30.28
C LEU A 107 9.02 -29.82 30.55
N LYS A 108 8.99 -28.54 30.14
CA LYS A 108 7.83 -27.69 30.33
C LYS A 108 6.65 -28.12 29.45
N ASN A 109 6.94 -28.59 28.23
CA ASN A 109 5.92 -29.08 27.32
C ASN A 109 5.29 -30.40 27.78
N ILE A 110 6.02 -31.28 28.42
CA ILE A 110 5.45 -32.47 29.08
C ILE A 110 4.40 -32.02 30.12
N HIS A 111 4.74 -31.05 30.95
CA HIS A 111 3.80 -30.49 31.94
C HIS A 111 2.62 -29.77 31.24
N ASN A 112 2.86 -29.04 30.16
CA ASN A 112 1.83 -28.31 29.40
C ASN A 112 0.83 -29.27 28.72
N VAL A 113 1.32 -30.39 28.16
CA VAL A 113 0.45 -31.42 27.54
C VAL A 113 -0.48 -32.02 28.58
N ILE A 114 0.05 -32.39 29.75
CA ILE A 114 -0.74 -32.95 30.87
C ILE A 114 -1.85 -31.96 31.30
N ASN A 115 -1.57 -30.67 31.28
CA ASN A 115 -2.51 -29.62 31.70
C ASN A 115 -3.26 -28.94 30.53
N SER A 116 -3.28 -29.52 29.34
CA SER A 116 -3.95 -28.97 28.14
C SER A 116 -3.53 -27.52 27.82
N LYS A 117 -2.30 -27.13 28.16
CA LYS A 117 -1.74 -25.81 27.88
C LYS A 117 -0.99 -25.80 26.54
N ARG A 118 -0.83 -24.63 25.98
CA ARG A 118 -0.12 -24.45 24.72
C ARG A 118 1.38 -24.76 24.89
N LEU A 119 1.94 -25.46 23.87
CA LEU A 119 3.36 -25.80 23.85
C LEU A 119 4.24 -24.53 23.72
N GLU A 120 5.36 -24.52 24.44
CA GLU A 120 6.41 -23.51 24.32
C GLU A 120 7.40 -23.89 23.23
N GLY A 121 7.74 -22.93 22.38
CA GLY A 121 8.81 -23.07 21.38
C GLY A 121 10.18 -22.71 21.98
N ALA A 122 11.22 -23.37 21.48
CA ALA A 122 12.62 -23.08 21.82
C ALA A 122 13.45 -22.77 20.56
N SER A 123 12.86 -22.10 19.59
CA SER A 123 13.59 -21.70 18.37
C SER A 123 14.43 -20.46 18.64
N THR A 124 15.72 -20.51 18.27
CA THR A 124 16.64 -19.38 18.38
C THR A 124 16.45 -18.35 17.28
N ILE A 125 17.01 -17.15 17.44
CA ILE A 125 17.07 -16.12 16.39
C ILE A 125 17.75 -16.67 15.12
N THR A 126 18.85 -17.42 15.26
CA THR A 126 19.55 -18.01 14.10
C THR A 126 18.70 -19.03 13.35
N GLN A 127 17.90 -19.84 14.08
CA GLN A 127 16.92 -20.74 13.45
C GLN A 127 15.81 -19.96 12.71
N GLN A 128 15.38 -18.84 13.26
CA GLN A 128 14.40 -17.98 12.59
C GLN A 128 14.98 -17.32 11.33
N VAL A 129 16.27 -16.93 11.33
CA VAL A 129 16.98 -16.47 10.12
C VAL A 129 17.04 -17.59 9.08
N ALA A 130 17.44 -18.80 9.47
CA ALA A 130 17.47 -19.96 8.57
C ALA A 130 16.09 -20.21 7.94
N LYS A 131 15.03 -20.19 8.75
CA LYS A 131 13.65 -20.33 8.29
C LYS A 131 13.26 -19.25 7.28
N ASN A 132 13.46 -17.98 7.63
CA ASN A 132 12.93 -16.85 6.87
C ASN A 132 13.65 -16.60 5.54
N PHE A 133 14.92 -17.00 5.43
CA PHE A 133 15.74 -16.78 4.24
C PHE A 133 15.91 -18.02 3.36
N LEU A 134 15.85 -19.23 3.94
CA LEU A 134 16.34 -20.44 3.28
C LEU A 134 15.28 -21.54 3.15
N LEU A 135 14.20 -21.47 3.93
CA LEU A 135 13.21 -22.54 3.99
C LEU A 135 11.79 -22.06 3.68
N SER A 136 10.90 -23.01 3.39
CA SER A 136 9.47 -22.73 3.21
C SER A 136 8.74 -22.52 4.53
N ASN A 137 7.53 -21.95 4.48
CA ASN A 137 6.68 -21.75 5.67
C ASN A 137 5.93 -23.01 6.12
N GLU A 138 6.20 -24.17 5.53
CA GLU A 138 5.60 -25.45 5.91
C GLU A 138 5.88 -25.79 7.37
N VAL A 139 4.87 -26.31 8.08
CA VAL A 139 5.03 -26.74 9.48
C VAL A 139 5.31 -28.24 9.49
N SER A 140 6.59 -28.63 9.48
CA SER A 140 7.03 -30.02 9.48
C SER A 140 8.24 -30.25 10.39
N LEU A 141 8.39 -31.49 10.84
CA LEU A 141 9.54 -31.91 11.65
C LEU A 141 10.83 -31.85 10.79
N ASN A 142 10.73 -32.24 9.52
CA ASN A 142 11.81 -32.17 8.56
C ASN A 142 12.36 -30.76 8.44
N ARG A 143 11.48 -29.75 8.34
CA ARG A 143 11.90 -28.35 8.34
C ARG A 143 12.61 -27.96 9.63
N LYS A 144 12.17 -28.43 10.80
CA LYS A 144 12.83 -28.14 12.09
C LYS A 144 14.24 -28.71 12.18
N ILE A 145 14.46 -29.90 11.63
CA ILE A 145 15.81 -30.48 11.54
C ILE A 145 16.68 -29.63 10.61
N LYS A 146 16.18 -29.26 9.44
CA LYS A 146 16.89 -28.39 8.48
C LYS A 146 17.21 -27.02 9.10
N GLU A 147 16.28 -26.41 9.85
CA GLU A 147 16.52 -25.16 10.59
C GLU A 147 17.69 -25.28 11.58
N ALA A 148 17.76 -26.37 12.35
CA ALA A 148 18.83 -26.58 13.32
C ALA A 148 20.19 -26.76 12.66
N ILE A 149 20.28 -27.57 11.60
CA ILE A 149 21.54 -27.79 10.85
C ILE A 149 22.01 -26.48 10.20
N LEU A 150 21.09 -25.74 9.57
CA LEU A 150 21.40 -24.45 8.95
C LEU A 150 21.85 -23.42 9.99
N ALA A 151 21.22 -23.40 11.18
CA ALA A 151 21.61 -22.49 12.25
C ALA A 151 23.07 -22.71 12.66
N PHE A 152 23.51 -23.96 12.84
CA PHE A 152 24.93 -24.25 13.11
C PHE A 152 25.86 -23.83 11.96
N ARG A 153 25.44 -24.00 10.71
CA ARG A 153 26.25 -23.61 9.55
C ARG A 153 26.35 -22.09 9.39
N ILE A 154 25.25 -21.38 9.64
CA ILE A 154 25.20 -19.91 9.58
C ILE A 154 26.13 -19.31 10.62
N GLU A 155 26.12 -19.80 11.86
CA GLU A 155 26.98 -19.32 12.95
C GLU A 155 28.48 -19.52 12.72
N ARG A 156 28.85 -20.46 11.84
CA ARG A 156 30.26 -20.65 11.43
C ARG A 156 30.75 -19.63 10.41
N VAL A 157 29.83 -18.96 9.71
CA VAL A 157 30.15 -18.09 8.57
C VAL A 157 29.83 -16.63 8.87
N LEU A 158 28.84 -16.36 9.73
CA LEU A 158 28.38 -15.03 10.09
C LEU A 158 28.67 -14.73 11.56
N SER A 159 28.97 -13.47 11.87
CA SER A 159 29.02 -13.01 13.25
C SER A 159 27.61 -12.91 13.85
N LYS A 160 27.52 -12.88 15.18
CA LYS A 160 26.27 -12.70 15.92
C LYS A 160 25.56 -11.40 15.54
N GLU A 161 26.32 -10.32 15.40
CA GLU A 161 25.84 -9.00 15.00
C GLU A 161 25.19 -9.08 13.61
N ARG A 162 25.83 -9.76 12.66
CA ARG A 162 25.29 -9.91 11.30
C ARG A 162 24.02 -10.77 11.28
N ILE A 163 23.96 -11.83 12.08
CA ILE A 163 22.76 -12.67 12.20
C ILE A 163 21.61 -11.84 12.79
N LEU A 164 21.87 -11.06 13.83
CA LEU A 164 20.86 -10.20 14.45
C LEU A 164 20.41 -9.07 13.52
N GLU A 165 21.31 -8.48 12.76
CA GLU A 165 21.00 -7.52 11.72
C GLU A 165 20.04 -8.12 10.68
N LEU A 166 20.36 -9.30 10.14
CA LEU A 166 19.50 -10.00 9.20
C LEU A 166 18.12 -10.28 9.80
N TYR A 167 18.06 -10.74 11.06
CA TYR A 167 16.82 -11.02 11.76
C TYR A 167 15.96 -9.79 11.91
N LEU A 168 16.50 -8.71 12.49
CA LEU A 168 15.77 -7.47 12.80
C LEU A 168 15.31 -6.72 11.54
N ASN A 169 15.96 -6.92 10.40
CA ASN A 169 15.55 -6.35 9.12
C ASN A 169 14.56 -7.24 8.36
N GLN A 170 14.42 -8.54 8.70
CA GLN A 170 13.58 -9.48 7.95
C GLN A 170 12.29 -9.84 8.66
N ILE A 171 12.25 -9.79 10.00
CA ILE A 171 11.13 -10.30 10.77
C ILE A 171 9.83 -9.56 10.45
N TYR A 172 8.75 -10.33 10.23
CA TYR A 172 7.42 -9.77 10.00
C TYR A 172 6.76 -9.34 11.30
N LEU A 173 6.36 -8.09 11.38
CA LEU A 173 5.82 -7.45 12.58
C LEU A 173 4.35 -7.01 12.42
N GLY A 174 3.67 -7.48 11.38
CA GLY A 174 2.26 -7.13 11.13
C GLY A 174 2.09 -5.88 10.26
N GLN A 175 0.86 -5.57 9.86
CA GLN A 175 0.50 -4.40 9.03
C GLN A 175 1.32 -4.28 7.72
N GLY A 176 1.80 -5.42 7.18
CA GLY A 176 2.68 -5.42 6.01
C GLY A 176 4.10 -4.94 6.29
N SER A 177 4.51 -4.77 7.56
CA SER A 177 5.86 -4.34 7.94
C SER A 177 6.81 -5.50 8.10
N TYR A 178 7.91 -5.43 7.41
CA TYR A 178 9.06 -6.31 7.53
C TYR A 178 10.25 -5.52 8.09
N GLY A 179 10.82 -6.01 9.18
CA GLY A 179 11.90 -5.36 9.93
C GLY A 179 11.45 -4.27 10.88
N VAL A 180 12.31 -4.00 11.85
CA VAL A 180 12.01 -3.11 13.00
C VAL A 180 11.82 -1.64 12.59
N ALA A 181 12.58 -1.16 11.61
CA ALA A 181 12.47 0.24 11.18
C ALA A 181 11.16 0.53 10.47
N SER A 182 10.70 -0.38 9.61
CA SER A 182 9.38 -0.26 8.97
C SER A 182 8.25 -0.34 10.00
N ALA A 183 8.35 -1.24 10.96
CA ALA A 183 7.36 -1.38 12.03
C ALA A 183 7.30 -0.14 12.92
N SER A 184 8.45 0.43 13.30
CA SER A 184 8.53 1.67 14.06
C SER A 184 7.75 2.82 13.41
N LEU A 185 7.95 3.01 12.11
CA LEU A 185 7.22 4.05 11.35
C LEU A 185 5.72 3.74 11.20
N ILE A 186 5.34 2.46 11.09
CA ILE A 186 3.92 2.08 10.91
C ILE A 186 3.12 2.20 12.20
N TYR A 187 3.72 1.83 13.34
CA TYR A 187 3.02 1.83 14.61
C TYR A 187 3.14 3.16 15.37
N PHE A 188 4.28 3.86 15.23
CA PHE A 188 4.60 5.02 16.06
C PHE A 188 4.94 6.30 15.27
N ASP A 189 5.09 6.21 13.94
CA ASP A 189 5.58 7.30 13.06
C ASP A 189 6.90 7.91 13.55
N LYS A 190 7.79 7.06 14.11
CA LYS A 190 9.09 7.44 14.68
C LYS A 190 10.23 6.64 14.05
N PRO A 191 11.43 7.22 13.89
CA PRO A 191 12.64 6.44 13.63
C PRO A 191 12.94 5.53 14.83
N ILE A 192 13.65 4.42 14.62
CA ILE A 192 13.98 3.45 15.68
C ILE A 192 14.83 4.04 16.81
N SER A 193 15.62 5.10 16.55
CA SER A 193 16.39 5.83 17.55
C SER A 193 15.53 6.42 18.66
N ASP A 194 14.32 6.85 18.31
CA ASP A 194 13.42 7.63 19.17
C ASP A 194 12.41 6.74 19.92
N LEU A 195 12.43 5.43 19.67
CA LEU A 195 11.56 4.49 20.39
C LEU A 195 11.86 4.50 21.89
N SER A 196 10.83 4.49 22.72
CA SER A 196 10.91 4.22 24.13
C SER A 196 11.05 2.71 24.42
N TYR A 197 11.31 2.31 25.68
CA TYR A 197 11.41 0.91 26.04
C TYR A 197 10.10 0.15 25.88
N ASP A 198 8.95 0.75 26.19
CA ASP A 198 7.63 0.15 26.01
C ASP A 198 7.28 -0.02 24.53
N GLU A 199 7.63 0.94 23.67
CA GLU A 199 7.48 0.84 22.23
C GLU A 199 8.39 -0.27 21.64
N ALA A 200 9.66 -0.33 22.07
CA ALA A 200 10.57 -1.41 21.69
C ALA A 200 10.07 -2.79 22.15
N ALA A 201 9.55 -2.88 23.39
CA ALA A 201 8.95 -4.10 23.93
C ALA A 201 7.70 -4.52 23.16
N LEU A 202 6.87 -3.56 22.72
CA LEU A 202 5.71 -3.85 21.86
C LEU A 202 6.16 -4.45 20.53
N LEU A 203 7.15 -3.86 19.85
CA LEU A 203 7.67 -4.43 18.60
C LEU A 203 8.23 -5.84 18.80
N ALA A 204 8.97 -6.08 19.89
CA ALA A 204 9.53 -7.38 20.24
C ALA A 204 8.46 -8.41 20.67
N ALA A 205 7.26 -7.97 21.00
CA ALA A 205 6.12 -8.83 21.31
C ALA A 205 5.42 -9.42 20.09
N LEU A 206 5.54 -8.77 18.92
CA LEU A 206 4.78 -9.09 17.70
C LEU A 206 5.21 -10.38 16.99
N PRO A 207 6.51 -10.77 16.89
CA PRO A 207 6.96 -11.94 16.11
C PRO A 207 6.21 -13.22 16.42
N LYS A 208 5.81 -13.43 17.67
CA LYS A 208 5.14 -14.64 18.13
C LYS A 208 3.81 -14.89 17.42
N ALA A 209 3.02 -13.86 17.14
CA ALA A 209 1.77 -13.92 16.38
C ALA A 209 1.33 -12.51 15.94
N PRO A 210 1.90 -11.97 14.85
CA PRO A 210 1.71 -10.57 14.46
C PRO A 210 0.26 -10.18 14.23
N SER A 211 -0.56 -11.08 13.71
CA SER A 211 -2.00 -10.83 13.50
C SER A 211 -2.80 -10.81 14.80
N LYS A 212 -2.44 -11.66 15.79
CA LYS A 212 -3.14 -11.79 17.07
C LYS A 212 -2.81 -10.65 18.03
N TYR A 213 -1.54 -10.25 18.07
CA TYR A 213 -1.02 -9.19 18.95
C TYR A 213 -0.99 -7.81 18.27
N ASN A 214 -1.71 -7.67 17.17
CA ASN A 214 -1.82 -6.39 16.46
C ASN A 214 -2.55 -5.36 17.33
N PRO A 215 -1.89 -4.26 17.76
CA PRO A 215 -2.49 -3.29 18.67
C PRO A 215 -3.66 -2.51 18.06
N TYR A 216 -3.73 -2.36 16.71
CA TYR A 216 -4.88 -1.76 16.04
C TYR A 216 -6.14 -2.64 16.08
N LYS A 217 -5.99 -3.96 16.30
CA LYS A 217 -7.11 -4.91 16.33
C LYS A 217 -7.45 -5.38 17.73
N ASN A 218 -6.43 -5.50 18.59
CA ASN A 218 -6.59 -6.08 19.92
C ASN A 218 -5.56 -5.49 20.90
N GLU A 219 -5.85 -4.28 21.34
CA GLU A 219 -4.98 -3.51 22.21
C GLU A 219 -4.69 -4.23 23.53
N LYS A 220 -5.71 -4.83 24.17
CA LYS A 220 -5.55 -5.56 25.45
C LYS A 220 -4.58 -6.72 25.34
N LEU A 221 -4.66 -7.52 24.27
CA LEU A 221 -3.72 -8.62 24.05
C LEU A 221 -2.32 -8.13 23.68
N ALA A 222 -2.22 -7.03 22.94
CA ALA A 222 -0.95 -6.40 22.61
C ALA A 222 -0.26 -5.88 23.89
N LYS A 223 -0.99 -5.17 24.75
CA LYS A 223 -0.49 -4.70 26.06
C LYS A 223 -0.03 -5.87 26.93
N PHE A 224 -0.85 -6.88 27.11
CA PHE A 224 -0.48 -8.08 27.86
C PHE A 224 0.84 -8.70 27.35
N ARG A 225 1.01 -8.81 26.02
CA ARG A 225 2.21 -9.40 25.46
C ARG A 225 3.44 -8.47 25.56
N ARG A 226 3.26 -7.13 25.42
CA ARG A 226 4.28 -6.12 25.70
C ARG A 226 4.78 -6.22 27.13
N ASP A 227 3.87 -6.33 28.09
CA ASP A 227 4.18 -6.37 29.51
C ASP A 227 4.99 -7.63 29.87
N LEU A 228 4.76 -8.77 29.18
CA LEU A 228 5.62 -9.95 29.31
C LEU A 228 7.04 -9.69 28.79
N VAL A 229 7.21 -8.89 27.73
CA VAL A 229 8.56 -8.53 27.26
C VAL A 229 9.24 -7.57 28.24
N LEU A 230 8.51 -6.61 28.80
CA LEU A 230 9.03 -5.73 29.85
C LEU A 230 9.48 -6.52 31.08
N LYS A 231 8.70 -7.53 31.50
CA LYS A 231 9.09 -8.45 32.57
C LYS A 231 10.40 -9.18 32.22
N ASN A 232 10.52 -9.70 31.01
CA ASN A 232 11.76 -10.38 30.59
C ASN A 232 12.96 -9.42 30.58
N LEU A 233 12.77 -8.16 30.16
CA LEU A 233 13.82 -7.12 30.21
C LEU A 233 14.27 -6.86 31.64
N PHE A 234 13.34 -6.80 32.60
CA PHE A 234 13.66 -6.66 34.01
C PHE A 234 14.39 -7.91 34.56
N GLU A 235 13.87 -9.12 34.31
CA GLU A 235 14.49 -10.38 34.76
C GLU A 235 15.91 -10.57 34.18
N ASN A 236 16.14 -10.09 32.96
CA ASN A 236 17.45 -10.10 32.30
C ASN A 236 18.33 -8.89 32.69
N LYS A 237 17.91 -8.04 33.63
CA LYS A 237 18.65 -6.88 34.17
C LYS A 237 18.97 -5.78 33.14
N TYR A 238 18.19 -5.67 32.07
CA TYR A 238 18.33 -4.59 31.09
C TYR A 238 17.61 -3.29 31.52
N ILE A 239 16.63 -3.41 32.42
CA ILE A 239 15.96 -2.28 33.08
C ILE A 239 15.88 -2.55 34.57
N ASN A 240 15.83 -1.51 35.40
CA ASN A 240 15.67 -1.62 36.84
C ASN A 240 14.19 -1.74 37.24
N GLN A 241 13.92 -2.03 38.51
CA GLN A 241 12.56 -2.24 39.04
C GLN A 241 11.70 -0.99 38.86
N LYS A 242 12.21 0.19 39.17
CA LYS A 242 11.48 1.45 39.07
C LYS A 242 11.02 1.69 37.63
N THR A 243 11.93 1.58 36.65
CA THR A 243 11.62 1.71 35.22
C THR A 243 10.61 0.66 34.77
N TYR A 244 10.71 -0.58 35.26
CA TYR A 244 9.77 -1.64 34.91
C TYR A 244 8.34 -1.30 35.38
N GLU A 245 8.19 -0.84 36.63
CA GLU A 245 6.89 -0.45 37.19
C GLU A 245 6.28 0.74 36.47
N GLU A 246 7.07 1.78 36.18
CA GLU A 246 6.64 2.95 35.40
C GLU A 246 6.15 2.56 33.99
N LEU A 247 6.85 1.66 33.30
CA LEU A 247 6.51 1.23 31.96
C LEU A 247 5.25 0.34 31.89
N LEU A 248 4.91 -0.40 32.96
CA LEU A 248 3.68 -1.19 33.03
C LEU A 248 2.42 -0.31 33.01
N GLU A 249 2.50 0.88 33.62
CA GLU A 249 1.39 1.83 33.66
C GLU A 249 1.18 2.57 32.33
N THR A 250 2.16 2.54 31.41
CA THR A 250 2.04 3.22 30.12
C THR A 250 1.00 2.58 29.23
N GLU A 251 0.16 3.38 28.60
CA GLU A 251 -0.76 2.94 27.54
C GLU A 251 -0.06 2.86 26.18
N ILE A 252 -0.57 2.02 25.30
CA ILE A 252 -0.05 1.92 23.92
C ILE A 252 -0.54 3.12 23.12
N LYS A 253 0.35 4.06 22.81
CA LYS A 253 0.06 5.24 21.98
C LYS A 253 0.48 4.97 20.55
N LEU A 254 -0.48 4.59 19.71
CA LEU A 254 -0.24 4.40 18.28
C LEU A 254 -0.36 5.72 17.53
N GLN A 255 0.60 5.99 16.66
CA GLN A 255 0.49 7.09 15.71
C GLN A 255 0.38 6.50 14.31
N LYS A 256 -0.76 6.74 13.65
CA LYS A 256 -0.87 6.42 12.23
C LYS A 256 -0.01 7.39 11.46
N ARG A 257 1.03 6.89 10.80
CA ARG A 257 1.71 7.69 9.77
C ARG A 257 0.65 8.26 8.84
N LYS A 258 0.55 9.60 8.80
CA LYS A 258 -0.22 10.25 7.75
C LYS A 258 0.34 9.71 6.45
N LYS A 259 -0.46 9.00 5.68
CA LYS A 259 -0.06 8.54 4.35
C LYS A 259 0.25 9.79 3.55
N ILE A 260 1.51 10.14 3.44
CA ILE A 260 2.01 11.25 2.61
C ILE A 260 1.79 10.92 1.12
N TYR A 261 1.36 9.70 0.82
CA TYR A 261 0.86 9.37 -0.51
C TYR A 261 -0.41 10.16 -0.75
N LEU A 262 -0.23 11.28 -1.39
CA LEU A 262 -1.34 12.05 -1.88
C LEU A 262 -2.15 11.13 -2.78
N GLU A 263 -3.31 10.70 -2.30
CA GLU A 263 -4.18 9.76 -3.05
C GLU A 263 -4.45 10.28 -4.46
N ASP A 264 -4.44 11.59 -4.62
CA ASP A 264 -4.64 12.30 -5.87
C ASP A 264 -3.46 12.18 -6.85
N THR A 265 -2.29 11.71 -6.43
CA THR A 265 -1.14 11.49 -7.32
C THR A 265 -1.14 10.12 -8.00
N ARG A 266 -2.04 9.21 -7.63
CA ARG A 266 -1.98 7.79 -8.03
C ARG A 266 -1.96 7.57 -9.53
N TYR A 267 -2.77 8.30 -10.32
CA TYR A 267 -2.74 8.19 -11.78
C TYR A 267 -1.38 8.55 -12.36
N TYR A 268 -0.77 9.62 -11.86
CA TYR A 268 0.54 10.07 -12.31
C TYR A 268 1.65 9.10 -11.89
N VAL A 269 1.62 8.67 -10.65
CA VAL A 269 2.60 7.72 -10.09
C VAL A 269 2.52 6.35 -10.78
N GLU A 270 1.32 5.87 -11.08
CA GLU A 270 1.14 4.60 -11.79
C GLU A 270 1.65 4.69 -13.24
N ASP A 271 1.50 5.83 -13.89
CA ASP A 271 2.07 6.07 -15.20
C ASP A 271 3.61 6.05 -15.15
N ILE A 272 4.22 6.75 -14.18
CA ILE A 272 5.66 6.66 -13.92
C ILE A 272 6.09 5.21 -13.69
N ARG A 273 5.36 4.48 -12.84
CA ARG A 273 5.69 3.08 -12.51
C ARG A 273 5.74 2.21 -13.75
N LYS A 274 4.75 2.31 -14.64
CA LYS A 274 4.71 1.56 -15.91
C LYS A 274 5.91 1.91 -16.78
N ASN A 275 6.15 3.18 -17.01
CA ASN A 275 7.25 3.62 -17.88
C ASN A 275 8.63 3.16 -17.36
N VAL A 276 8.89 3.29 -16.04
CA VAL A 276 10.18 2.86 -15.49
C VAL A 276 10.32 1.33 -15.41
N VAL A 277 9.21 0.59 -15.26
CA VAL A 277 9.25 -0.88 -15.34
C VAL A 277 9.52 -1.34 -16.77
N ASP A 278 8.92 -0.71 -17.76
CA ASP A 278 9.13 -1.02 -19.18
C ASP A 278 10.57 -0.70 -19.60
N GLU A 279 11.15 0.40 -19.11
CA GLU A 279 12.51 0.84 -19.46
C GLU A 279 13.60 0.09 -18.71
N PHE A 280 13.46 -0.12 -17.38
CA PHE A 280 14.53 -0.64 -16.51
C PHE A 280 14.28 -2.08 -16.04
N GLY A 281 13.09 -2.63 -16.27
CA GLY A 281 12.68 -3.95 -15.83
C GLY A 281 12.26 -4.02 -14.36
N PHE A 282 11.44 -5.03 -14.05
CA PHE A 282 10.82 -5.23 -12.74
C PHE A 282 11.84 -5.30 -11.58
N ASP A 283 12.91 -6.08 -11.75
CA ASP A 283 13.90 -6.28 -10.68
C ASP A 283 14.68 -5.00 -10.33
N ARG A 284 14.96 -4.16 -11.32
CA ARG A 284 15.61 -2.87 -11.09
C ARG A 284 14.73 -1.95 -10.26
N VAL A 285 13.45 -1.88 -10.61
CA VAL A 285 12.46 -0.99 -9.96
C VAL A 285 12.13 -1.46 -8.55
N TYR A 286 11.90 -2.76 -8.35
CA TYR A 286 11.36 -3.27 -7.08
C TYR A 286 12.39 -3.85 -6.11
N LYS A 287 13.60 -4.20 -6.60
CA LYS A 287 14.62 -4.87 -5.76
C LYS A 287 15.94 -4.12 -5.67
N LYS A 288 16.35 -3.38 -6.73
CA LYS A 288 17.64 -2.67 -6.74
C LYS A 288 17.51 -1.19 -6.41
N GLY A 289 16.28 -0.65 -6.48
CA GLY A 289 15.95 0.73 -6.15
C GLY A 289 16.41 1.76 -7.18
N LEU A 290 15.54 2.73 -7.46
CA LEU A 290 15.79 3.90 -8.27
C LEU A 290 15.37 5.15 -7.49
N ILE A 291 16.05 6.25 -7.71
CA ILE A 291 15.60 7.57 -7.30
C ILE A 291 15.00 8.25 -8.52
N ILE A 292 13.67 8.37 -8.53
CA ILE A 292 12.91 8.90 -9.65
C ILE A 292 12.48 10.34 -9.30
N LYS A 293 13.04 11.31 -10.00
CA LYS A 293 12.68 12.73 -9.85
C LYS A 293 11.70 13.10 -10.95
N SER A 294 10.45 13.38 -10.58
CA SER A 294 9.42 13.81 -11.52
C SER A 294 9.27 15.33 -11.50
N PRO A 295 8.78 15.95 -12.59
CA PRO A 295 8.45 17.38 -12.58
C PRO A 295 7.12 17.69 -11.86
N MET A 296 6.46 16.71 -11.25
CA MET A 296 5.16 16.86 -10.58
C MET A 296 5.14 18.03 -9.60
N SER A 297 4.17 18.92 -9.73
CA SER A 297 3.83 19.93 -8.74
C SER A 297 2.63 19.45 -7.92
N LEU A 298 2.82 19.24 -6.63
CA LEU A 298 1.74 18.74 -5.76
C LEU A 298 0.57 19.72 -5.69
N TYR A 299 0.86 21.02 -5.72
CA TYR A 299 -0.19 22.05 -5.80
C TYR A 299 -1.04 21.93 -7.06
N LEU A 300 -0.39 21.86 -8.23
CA LEU A 300 -1.11 21.71 -9.52
C LEU A 300 -1.81 20.37 -9.61
N GLN A 301 -1.23 19.30 -9.06
CA GLN A 301 -1.85 17.97 -9.02
C GLN A 301 -3.16 17.99 -8.24
N ASN A 302 -3.17 18.58 -7.05
CA ASN A 302 -4.38 18.72 -6.26
C ASN A 302 -5.43 19.57 -6.97
N LYS A 303 -5.01 20.72 -7.54
CA LYS A 303 -5.94 21.61 -8.28
C LYS A 303 -6.51 20.95 -9.54
N ALA A 304 -5.71 20.18 -10.27
CA ALA A 304 -6.18 19.43 -11.44
C ALA A 304 -7.21 18.38 -11.03
N THR A 305 -6.96 17.64 -9.94
CA THR A 305 -7.88 16.61 -9.45
C THR A 305 -9.19 17.22 -8.92
N GLU A 306 -9.10 18.28 -8.12
CA GLU A 306 -10.28 19.03 -7.64
C GLU A 306 -11.14 19.54 -8.83
N SER A 307 -10.49 20.15 -9.83
CA SER A 307 -11.17 20.71 -11.00
C SER A 307 -11.85 19.64 -11.84
N LEU A 308 -11.17 18.50 -12.07
CA LEU A 308 -11.76 17.37 -12.79
C LEU A 308 -12.97 16.82 -12.06
N ARG A 309 -12.85 16.55 -10.76
CA ARG A 309 -13.95 16.04 -9.93
C ARG A 309 -15.14 17.00 -9.95
N TYR A 310 -14.89 18.28 -9.76
CA TYR A 310 -15.93 19.31 -9.83
C TYR A 310 -16.64 19.32 -11.19
N GLY A 311 -15.90 19.33 -12.30
CA GLY A 311 -16.48 19.33 -13.64
C GLY A 311 -17.33 18.09 -13.91
N LEU A 312 -16.85 16.91 -13.50
CA LEU A 312 -17.59 15.65 -13.66
C LEU A 312 -18.86 15.63 -12.80
N GLU A 313 -18.80 16.12 -11.54
CA GLU A 313 -19.98 16.25 -10.68
C GLU A 313 -21.01 17.20 -11.28
N GLN A 314 -20.59 18.39 -11.77
CA GLN A 314 -21.49 19.36 -12.38
C GLN A 314 -22.16 18.82 -13.65
N TYR A 315 -21.41 18.10 -14.48
CA TYR A 315 -21.98 17.46 -15.66
C TYR A 315 -23.01 16.38 -15.28
N ASP A 316 -22.66 15.52 -14.32
CA ASP A 316 -23.49 14.40 -13.92
C ASP A 316 -24.78 14.87 -13.22
N ARG A 317 -24.72 15.91 -12.37
CA ARG A 317 -25.88 16.53 -11.74
C ARG A 317 -26.92 17.03 -12.75
N ARG A 318 -26.51 17.49 -13.93
CA ARG A 318 -27.42 17.90 -15.02
C ARG A 318 -28.26 16.72 -15.56
N LYS A 319 -27.80 15.48 -15.37
CA LYS A 319 -28.53 14.26 -15.74
C LYS A 319 -29.51 13.78 -14.67
N GLY A 320 -29.51 14.43 -13.51
CA GLY A 320 -30.40 14.16 -12.39
C GLY A 320 -29.95 13.06 -11.44
N TRP A 321 -30.74 12.86 -10.42
CA TRP A 321 -30.52 11.85 -9.38
C TRP A 321 -30.87 10.44 -9.88
N ARG A 322 -30.03 9.46 -9.57
CA ARG A 322 -30.17 8.05 -10.00
C ARG A 322 -30.61 7.10 -8.90
N GLY A 323 -30.81 7.62 -7.70
CA GLY A 323 -31.19 6.80 -6.55
C GLY A 323 -30.05 6.53 -5.58
N PRO A 324 -30.37 5.93 -4.42
CA PRO A 324 -29.41 5.55 -3.40
C PRO A 324 -28.48 4.44 -3.90
N ILE A 325 -27.37 4.21 -3.20
CA ILE A 325 -26.43 3.11 -3.46
C ILE A 325 -27.14 1.77 -3.24
N LEU A 326 -27.86 1.66 -2.13
CA LEU A 326 -28.67 0.52 -1.75
C LEU A 326 -29.64 0.94 -0.64
N ASN A 327 -30.62 0.09 -0.33
CA ASN A 327 -31.50 0.27 0.83
C ASN A 327 -31.19 -0.82 1.86
N LYS A 328 -30.98 -0.42 3.10
CA LYS A 328 -30.75 -1.32 4.24
C LYS A 328 -31.76 -1.05 5.35
N LYS A 329 -32.21 -2.09 6.01
CA LYS A 329 -32.94 -1.92 7.25
C LYS A 329 -32.06 -1.22 8.27
N TYR A 330 -32.49 -0.07 8.78
CA TYR A 330 -31.76 0.67 9.80
C TYR A 330 -31.63 -0.16 11.08
N ASN A 331 -30.38 -0.46 11.49
CA ASN A 331 -30.01 -1.11 12.75
C ASN A 331 -28.64 -0.59 13.20
N LYS A 332 -28.19 -0.99 14.41
CA LYS A 332 -26.91 -0.52 14.98
C LYS A 332 -25.69 -0.84 14.11
N ASN A 333 -25.76 -1.85 13.24
CA ASN A 333 -24.65 -2.35 12.44
C ASN A 333 -24.92 -2.21 10.93
N TRP A 334 -25.66 -1.18 10.52
CA TRP A 334 -26.00 -0.95 9.11
C TRP A 334 -24.77 -0.79 8.20
N GLU A 335 -23.62 -0.39 8.76
CA GLU A 335 -22.35 -0.17 8.07
C GLU A 335 -21.63 -1.48 7.65
N GLU A 336 -22.10 -2.63 8.13
CA GLU A 336 -21.47 -3.91 7.78
C GLU A 336 -21.53 -4.14 6.26
N ASN A 337 -20.39 -4.64 5.71
CA ASN A 337 -20.20 -4.97 4.31
C ASN A 337 -20.26 -3.78 3.33
N LEU A 338 -20.05 -2.53 3.80
CA LEU A 338 -20.02 -1.35 2.93
C LEU A 338 -18.62 -0.91 2.47
N LYS A 339 -17.59 -1.69 2.78
CA LYS A 339 -16.19 -1.34 2.42
C LYS A 339 -15.97 -1.18 0.92
N GLU A 340 -16.70 -1.93 0.09
CA GLU A 340 -16.62 -1.86 -1.37
C GLU A 340 -17.10 -0.51 -1.94
N PHE A 341 -17.96 0.19 -1.21
CA PHE A 341 -18.49 1.51 -1.59
C PHE A 341 -17.61 2.67 -1.08
N SER A 342 -16.56 2.39 -0.28
CA SER A 342 -15.68 3.44 0.22
C SER A 342 -14.85 4.06 -0.91
N LEU A 343 -14.72 5.38 -0.89
CA LEU A 343 -13.87 6.16 -1.80
C LEU A 343 -12.53 6.49 -1.14
N GLU A 344 -11.66 7.21 -1.87
CA GLU A 344 -10.46 7.83 -1.32
C GLU A 344 -10.83 8.93 -0.33
N ASP A 345 -10.03 9.05 0.75
CA ASP A 345 -10.24 10.10 1.75
C ASP A 345 -10.12 11.51 1.16
N SER A 346 -9.32 11.68 0.09
CA SER A 346 -9.15 12.94 -0.63
C SER A 346 -10.42 13.46 -1.31
N ILE A 347 -11.40 12.59 -1.58
CA ILE A 347 -12.71 13.00 -2.14
C ILE A 347 -13.55 13.68 -1.07
N GLY A 348 -13.35 13.33 0.20
CA GLY A 348 -14.04 13.91 1.35
C GLY A 348 -15.53 13.57 1.42
N TRP A 349 -15.96 12.49 0.76
CA TRP A 349 -17.32 11.98 0.87
C TRP A 349 -17.37 10.81 1.85
N THR A 350 -18.50 10.69 2.54
CA THR A 350 -18.79 9.58 3.44
C THR A 350 -20.10 8.92 3.09
N LEU A 351 -20.26 7.67 3.53
CA LEU A 351 -21.55 6.97 3.46
C LEU A 351 -22.42 7.40 4.62
N ALA A 352 -23.70 7.56 4.35
CA ALA A 352 -24.71 7.84 5.37
C ALA A 352 -25.99 7.07 5.07
N ILE A 353 -26.74 6.72 6.12
CA ILE A 353 -28.06 6.11 6.03
C ILE A 353 -29.13 7.12 6.36
N VAL A 354 -30.22 7.12 5.61
CA VAL A 354 -31.39 7.97 5.84
C VAL A 354 -32.20 7.42 7.03
N LYS A 355 -32.36 8.22 8.09
CA LYS A 355 -33.09 7.86 9.32
C LYS A 355 -34.50 8.41 9.37
N LYS A 356 -34.65 9.67 8.99
CA LYS A 356 -35.93 10.38 9.06
C LYS A 356 -36.05 11.35 7.89
N ILE A 357 -37.22 11.45 7.33
CA ILE A 357 -37.52 12.35 6.22
C ILE A 357 -38.58 13.31 6.67
N ASP A 358 -38.25 14.60 6.68
CA ASP A 358 -39.20 15.68 6.92
C ASP A 358 -39.34 16.55 5.65
N LYS A 359 -40.29 17.45 5.64
CA LYS A 359 -40.59 18.31 4.47
C LYS A 359 -39.42 19.22 4.09
N PHE A 360 -38.65 19.70 5.05
CA PHE A 360 -37.61 20.71 4.85
C PHE A 360 -36.20 20.17 5.00
N GLU A 361 -36.03 19.03 5.66
CA GLU A 361 -34.73 18.40 5.90
C GLU A 361 -34.85 16.89 6.04
N THR A 362 -33.75 16.21 5.84
CA THR A 362 -33.63 14.77 6.03
C THR A 362 -32.52 14.47 7.03
N GLU A 363 -32.84 13.74 8.11
CA GLU A 363 -31.87 13.27 9.09
C GLU A 363 -31.15 12.04 8.56
N ILE A 364 -29.81 12.08 8.64
CA ILE A 364 -28.92 11.00 8.24
C ILE A 364 -27.98 10.61 9.38
N GLU A 365 -27.50 9.37 9.36
CA GLU A 365 -26.41 8.91 10.22
C GLU A 365 -25.24 8.48 9.34
N THR A 366 -24.07 9.07 9.54
CA THR A 366 -22.85 8.70 8.78
C THR A 366 -22.28 7.37 9.28
N ILE A 367 -21.39 6.77 8.48
CA ILE A 367 -20.68 5.52 8.86
C ILE A 367 -19.89 5.67 10.16
N ASP A 368 -19.46 6.89 10.51
CA ASP A 368 -18.79 7.23 11.78
C ASP A 368 -19.77 7.52 12.93
N LYS A 369 -21.05 7.15 12.77
CA LYS A 369 -22.13 7.33 13.78
C LYS A 369 -22.44 8.78 14.13
N LYS A 370 -22.13 9.73 13.25
CA LYS A 370 -22.49 11.13 13.42
C LYS A 370 -23.86 11.39 12.81
N ILE A 371 -24.71 12.07 13.57
CA ILE A 371 -26.01 12.55 13.07
C ILE A 371 -25.79 13.84 12.28
N GLY A 372 -26.45 13.94 11.15
CA GLY A 372 -26.40 15.12 10.28
C GLY A 372 -27.70 15.33 9.50
N PHE A 373 -27.73 16.43 8.75
CA PHE A 373 -28.94 16.87 8.04
C PHE A 373 -28.59 17.28 6.61
N LEU A 374 -29.49 16.91 5.69
CA LEU A 374 -29.57 17.43 4.32
C LEU A 374 -30.69 18.45 4.25
N GLU A 375 -30.40 19.67 3.81
CA GLU A 375 -31.40 20.72 3.59
C GLU A 375 -31.89 20.69 2.13
N LEU A 376 -33.06 21.31 1.85
CA LEU A 376 -33.62 21.37 0.49
C LEU A 376 -32.62 21.90 -0.55
N LYS A 377 -31.80 22.90 -0.20
CA LYS A 377 -30.78 23.45 -1.10
C LYS A 377 -29.75 22.42 -1.56
N ASP A 378 -29.47 21.41 -0.71
CA ASP A 378 -28.46 20.38 -0.96
C ASP A 378 -28.95 19.33 -1.99
N ILE A 379 -30.25 19.30 -2.25
CA ILE A 379 -30.89 18.39 -3.20
C ILE A 379 -31.55 19.11 -4.40
N LEU A 380 -31.49 20.44 -4.50
CA LEU A 380 -32.13 21.23 -5.58
C LEU A 380 -31.75 20.72 -6.99
N TRP A 381 -30.54 20.23 -7.16
CA TRP A 381 -30.08 19.69 -8.44
C TRP A 381 -30.81 18.41 -8.88
N THR A 382 -31.51 17.73 -7.95
CA THR A 382 -32.32 16.54 -8.26
C THR A 382 -33.63 16.93 -8.91
N LYS A 383 -34.09 18.19 -8.74
CA LYS A 383 -35.41 18.73 -9.15
C LYS A 383 -36.58 17.98 -8.55
N LYS A 384 -36.43 17.39 -7.36
CA LYS A 384 -37.41 16.57 -6.65
C LYS A 384 -37.41 16.90 -5.17
N GLU A 385 -38.47 16.52 -4.48
CA GLU A 385 -38.59 16.64 -3.03
C GLU A 385 -37.96 15.41 -2.32
N PHE A 386 -37.70 15.53 -1.00
CA PHE A 386 -37.08 14.46 -0.22
C PHE A 386 -37.87 13.14 -0.29
N ASN A 387 -39.18 13.18 -0.19
CA ASN A 387 -40.05 11.99 -0.23
C ASN A 387 -40.06 11.29 -1.60
N GLU A 388 -39.66 12.00 -2.67
CA GLU A 388 -39.58 11.43 -4.01
C GLU A 388 -38.23 10.73 -4.27
N ILE A 389 -37.18 11.14 -3.54
CA ILE A 389 -35.81 10.68 -3.79
C ILE A 389 -35.30 9.72 -2.72
N PHE A 390 -35.86 9.75 -1.51
CA PHE A 390 -35.38 8.96 -0.39
C PHE A 390 -36.45 8.09 0.25
N LYS A 391 -36.01 6.96 0.78
CA LYS A 391 -36.75 6.11 1.73
C LYS A 391 -35.90 5.92 2.98
N ILE A 392 -36.53 5.70 4.11
CA ILE A 392 -35.82 5.33 5.34
C ILE A 392 -35.00 4.06 5.10
N GLY A 393 -33.75 4.09 5.48
CA GLY A 393 -32.80 3.00 5.23
C GLY A 393 -31.96 3.14 3.93
N ASP A 394 -32.20 4.16 3.13
CA ASP A 394 -31.37 4.43 1.95
C ASP A 394 -29.95 4.81 2.36
N VAL A 395 -28.98 4.15 1.74
CA VAL A 395 -27.55 4.45 1.89
C VAL A 395 -27.11 5.34 0.74
N ILE A 396 -26.53 6.47 1.07
CA ILE A 396 -26.17 7.55 0.14
C ILE A 396 -24.75 8.05 0.39
N TYR A 397 -24.13 8.69 -0.60
CA TYR A 397 -22.94 9.49 -0.40
C TYR A 397 -23.31 10.91 0.02
N VAL A 398 -22.58 11.41 1.03
CA VAL A 398 -22.72 12.80 1.49
C VAL A 398 -21.35 13.43 1.71
N LYS A 399 -21.26 14.75 1.57
CA LYS A 399 -20.07 15.53 1.90
C LYS A 399 -20.41 16.49 3.03
N ASN A 400 -19.61 16.49 4.09
CA ASN A 400 -19.77 17.46 5.17
C ASN A 400 -19.45 18.87 4.66
N ILE A 401 -20.34 19.82 4.91
CA ILE A 401 -20.19 21.24 4.56
C ILE A 401 -19.76 22.03 5.80
N LYS A 402 -20.50 21.85 6.90
CA LYS A 402 -20.27 22.57 8.15
C LYS A 402 -21.01 21.86 9.28
N GLU A 403 -20.32 21.64 10.41
CA GLU A 403 -20.89 20.97 11.60
C GLU A 403 -21.70 19.71 11.24
N ASN A 404 -23.01 19.72 11.42
CA ASN A 404 -23.91 18.60 11.14
C ASN A 404 -24.63 18.73 9.79
N LYS A 405 -24.18 19.63 8.88
CA LYS A 405 -24.79 19.85 7.56
C LYS A 405 -24.00 19.15 6.47
N TYR A 406 -24.74 18.49 5.59
CA TYR A 406 -24.17 17.67 4.52
C TYR A 406 -24.80 18.03 3.16
N ASP A 407 -24.05 17.85 2.07
CA ASP A 407 -24.48 17.94 0.68
C ASP A 407 -24.63 16.55 0.09
N LEU A 408 -25.74 16.28 -0.62
CA LEU A 408 -25.97 15.02 -1.30
C LEU A 408 -25.01 14.84 -2.46
N LYS A 409 -24.37 13.67 -2.51
CA LYS A 409 -23.39 13.30 -3.53
C LYS A 409 -23.81 12.05 -4.29
N GLN A 410 -23.34 11.98 -5.53
CA GLN A 410 -23.51 10.84 -6.41
C GLN A 410 -22.25 10.66 -7.24
N ILE A 411 -21.73 9.43 -7.33
CA ILE A 411 -20.55 9.16 -8.17
C ILE A 411 -20.92 9.41 -9.63
N PRO A 412 -20.14 10.26 -10.36
CA PRO A 412 -20.40 10.50 -11.76
C PRO A 412 -20.29 9.21 -12.60
N LEU A 413 -21.24 9.00 -13.52
CA LEU A 413 -21.15 7.92 -14.52
C LEU A 413 -20.15 8.27 -15.62
N VAL A 414 -19.98 9.55 -15.89
CA VAL A 414 -18.98 10.05 -16.84
C VAL A 414 -17.63 10.14 -16.18
N ASN A 415 -16.59 10.03 -16.99
CA ASN A 415 -15.22 10.17 -16.55
C ASN A 415 -14.45 11.06 -17.53
N GLY A 416 -13.27 11.51 -17.14
CA GLY A 416 -12.42 12.37 -17.93
C GLY A 416 -10.98 12.36 -17.44
N ALA A 417 -10.16 13.22 -18.03
CA ALA A 417 -8.77 13.40 -17.64
C ALA A 417 -8.36 14.88 -17.72
N ILE A 418 -7.36 15.24 -16.93
CA ILE A 418 -6.64 16.52 -17.03
C ILE A 418 -5.14 16.23 -17.06
N VAL A 419 -4.43 16.92 -17.95
CA VAL A 419 -2.97 16.99 -17.98
C VAL A 419 -2.56 18.46 -17.93
N VAL A 420 -1.68 18.81 -17.01
CA VAL A 420 -1.08 20.14 -16.89
C VAL A 420 0.37 20.04 -17.32
N MET A 421 0.71 20.69 -18.41
CA MET A 421 2.01 20.54 -19.07
C MET A 421 2.64 21.90 -19.35
N ASN A 422 3.95 21.96 -19.26
CA ASN A 422 4.73 23.11 -19.71
C ASN A 422 4.79 23.11 -21.24
N PRO A 423 4.29 24.16 -21.92
CA PRO A 423 4.22 24.18 -23.38
C PRO A 423 5.59 24.30 -24.05
N TYR A 424 6.62 24.77 -23.35
CA TYR A 424 7.95 25.00 -23.94
C TYR A 424 8.86 23.77 -23.88
N ASN A 425 8.68 22.89 -22.91
CA ASN A 425 9.58 21.74 -22.71
C ASN A 425 8.86 20.41 -22.49
N GLY A 426 7.52 20.37 -22.55
CA GLY A 426 6.70 19.17 -22.44
C GLY A 426 6.65 18.54 -21.04
N ARG A 427 7.22 19.17 -19.99
CA ARG A 427 7.17 18.62 -18.64
C ARG A 427 5.75 18.59 -18.11
N VAL A 428 5.29 17.43 -17.69
CA VAL A 428 3.96 17.24 -17.10
C VAL A 428 4.01 17.56 -15.60
N TYR A 429 3.33 18.61 -15.18
CA TYR A 429 3.27 19.04 -13.79
C TYR A 429 2.15 18.38 -12.99
N ALA A 430 1.06 17.98 -13.66
CA ALA A 430 -0.04 17.25 -13.05
C ALA A 430 -0.73 16.36 -14.08
N MET A 431 -1.24 15.23 -13.61
CA MET A 431 -2.01 14.29 -14.42
C MET A 431 -3.03 13.56 -13.56
N THR A 432 -4.29 13.58 -13.96
CA THR A 432 -5.34 12.78 -13.34
C THR A 432 -6.21 12.17 -14.44
N GLY A 433 -6.46 10.87 -14.37
CA GLY A 433 -7.12 10.08 -15.41
C GLY A 433 -8.53 9.65 -15.09
N GLY A 434 -9.13 10.14 -13.99
CA GLY A 434 -10.48 9.78 -13.59
C GLY A 434 -10.94 10.41 -12.30
N PHE A 435 -12.22 10.20 -11.97
CA PHE A 435 -12.84 10.69 -10.74
C PHE A 435 -12.24 10.06 -9.48
N SER A 436 -12.05 8.74 -9.49
CA SER A 436 -11.54 7.93 -8.37
C SER A 436 -10.64 6.82 -8.91
N PHE A 437 -9.39 6.78 -8.47
CA PHE A 437 -8.44 5.71 -8.83
C PHE A 437 -8.88 4.36 -8.24
N LYS A 438 -9.44 4.37 -7.04
CA LYS A 438 -9.95 3.18 -6.37
C LYS A 438 -11.11 2.51 -7.11
N LYS A 439 -11.95 3.31 -7.80
CA LYS A 439 -13.05 2.79 -8.62
C LYS A 439 -12.60 2.42 -10.04
N SER A 440 -11.60 3.09 -10.57
CA SER A 440 -11.08 2.82 -11.92
C SER A 440 -9.61 3.26 -12.01
N GLU A 441 -8.71 2.29 -12.09
CA GLU A 441 -7.27 2.53 -12.27
C GLU A 441 -6.92 2.93 -13.72
N PHE A 442 -7.90 2.84 -14.64
CA PHE A 442 -7.71 3.19 -16.05
C PHE A 442 -7.42 4.67 -16.20
N ASN A 443 -6.19 5.00 -16.60
CA ASN A 443 -5.75 6.37 -16.81
C ASN A 443 -6.20 6.90 -18.19
N ARG A 444 -7.24 7.72 -18.20
CA ARG A 444 -7.80 8.25 -19.45
C ARG A 444 -6.93 9.29 -20.12
N ALA A 445 -5.90 9.79 -19.42
CA ALA A 445 -4.92 10.69 -20.01
C ALA A 445 -3.93 9.94 -20.94
N THR A 446 -3.54 8.69 -20.59
CA THR A 446 -2.48 7.97 -21.29
C THR A 446 -2.94 6.65 -21.93
N GLN A 447 -4.06 6.07 -21.47
CA GLN A 447 -4.53 4.76 -21.94
C GLN A 447 -5.78 4.83 -22.83
N ALA A 448 -6.54 5.93 -22.78
CA ALA A 448 -7.75 6.05 -23.58
C ALA A 448 -7.43 6.45 -25.02
N SER A 449 -7.69 5.55 -25.95
CA SER A 449 -7.69 5.87 -27.38
C SER A 449 -9.00 6.59 -27.73
N ARG A 450 -8.91 7.86 -28.10
CA ARG A 450 -10.04 8.71 -28.47
C ARG A 450 -9.75 9.46 -29.75
N GLN A 451 -10.80 9.67 -30.55
CA GLN A 451 -10.72 10.52 -31.74
C GLN A 451 -10.41 11.96 -31.31
N PRO A 452 -9.32 12.58 -31.78
CA PRO A 452 -8.91 13.92 -31.37
C PRO A 452 -9.89 15.01 -31.82
N GLY A 453 -10.65 14.76 -32.87
CA GLY A 453 -11.55 15.77 -33.47
C GLY A 453 -10.80 17.05 -33.84
N SER A 454 -11.39 18.18 -33.52
CA SER A 454 -10.80 19.50 -33.83
C SER A 454 -9.51 19.83 -33.10
N ALA A 455 -9.13 19.07 -32.07
CA ALA A 455 -7.84 19.23 -31.41
C ALA A 455 -6.65 18.87 -32.31
N PHE A 456 -6.91 18.18 -33.42
CA PHE A 456 -5.90 17.87 -34.44
C PHE A 456 -5.61 19.05 -35.40
N LYS A 457 -6.53 20.01 -35.53
CA LYS A 457 -6.41 21.13 -36.46
C LYS A 457 -5.14 21.97 -36.31
N PRO A 458 -4.68 22.32 -35.09
CA PRO A 458 -3.44 23.07 -34.91
C PRO A 458 -2.24 22.46 -35.65
N PHE A 459 -2.14 21.12 -35.72
CA PHE A 459 -1.05 20.45 -36.44
C PHE A 459 -1.14 20.67 -37.96
N ILE A 460 -2.35 20.61 -38.54
CA ILE A 460 -2.58 20.89 -39.96
C ILE A 460 -2.24 22.36 -40.27
N TYR A 461 -2.66 23.28 -39.40
CA TYR A 461 -2.39 24.70 -39.57
C TYR A 461 -0.92 25.06 -39.37
N ALA A 462 -0.21 24.39 -38.44
CA ALA A 462 1.23 24.55 -38.27
C ALA A 462 1.97 24.11 -39.54
N LEU A 463 1.61 22.94 -40.09
CA LEU A 463 2.18 22.45 -41.34
C LEU A 463 1.91 23.41 -42.51
N ALA A 464 0.72 24.01 -42.59
CA ALA A 464 0.42 25.03 -43.59
C ALA A 464 1.35 26.25 -43.47
N LEU A 465 1.60 26.74 -42.24
CA LEU A 465 2.52 27.86 -42.00
C LEU A 465 3.96 27.54 -42.43
N GLU A 466 4.39 26.28 -42.29
CA GLU A 466 5.70 25.80 -42.76
C GLU A 466 5.77 25.69 -44.29
N ASN A 467 4.60 25.59 -44.96
CA ASN A 467 4.47 25.46 -46.43
C ASN A 467 3.94 26.73 -47.11
N ASN A 468 4.50 27.87 -46.75
CA ASN A 468 4.26 29.18 -47.39
C ASN A 468 2.86 29.79 -47.17
N TYR A 469 2.01 29.23 -46.33
CA TYR A 469 0.81 29.94 -45.90
C TYR A 469 1.16 30.92 -44.77
N ASN A 470 0.35 31.96 -44.63
CA ASN A 470 0.43 32.92 -43.53
C ASN A 470 -0.97 33.14 -42.91
N PRO A 471 -1.09 33.77 -41.76
CA PRO A 471 -2.36 33.96 -41.08
C PRO A 471 -3.45 34.63 -41.94
N ASN A 472 -3.08 35.42 -42.91
CA ASN A 472 -3.97 36.12 -43.82
C ASN A 472 -4.23 35.37 -45.14
N SER A 473 -3.60 34.24 -45.39
CA SER A 473 -3.85 33.39 -46.58
C SER A 473 -5.33 33.03 -46.65
N LEU A 474 -5.93 33.24 -47.82
CA LEU A 474 -7.35 32.93 -48.02
C LEU A 474 -7.53 31.46 -48.40
N ILE A 475 -8.39 30.80 -47.68
CA ILE A 475 -8.82 29.42 -47.90
C ILE A 475 -10.32 29.41 -48.11
N LEU A 476 -10.79 28.68 -49.10
CA LEU A 476 -12.20 28.63 -49.47
C LEU A 476 -12.99 27.73 -48.47
N ASP A 477 -13.93 28.30 -47.73
CA ASP A 477 -14.91 27.58 -46.91
C ASP A 477 -16.19 27.33 -47.72
N ALA A 478 -16.16 26.28 -48.55
CA ALA A 478 -17.23 25.89 -49.46
C ALA A 478 -17.36 24.36 -49.51
N PRO A 479 -18.48 23.82 -50.00
CA PRO A 479 -18.66 22.38 -50.15
C PRO A 479 -17.51 21.71 -50.92
N ILE A 480 -17.16 20.51 -50.48
CA ILE A 480 -16.18 19.65 -51.12
C ILE A 480 -16.65 18.20 -51.04
N VAL A 481 -16.36 17.41 -52.03
CA VAL A 481 -16.74 16.02 -52.13
C VAL A 481 -15.51 15.19 -52.49
N PHE A 482 -15.31 14.09 -51.78
CA PHE A 482 -14.22 13.15 -52.06
C PHE A 482 -14.77 11.77 -52.42
N GLU A 483 -14.18 11.17 -53.42
CA GLU A 483 -14.34 9.77 -53.73
C GLU A 483 -13.38 8.95 -52.83
N GLN A 484 -13.93 8.00 -52.07
CA GLN A 484 -13.14 7.17 -51.15
C GLN A 484 -12.79 5.79 -51.69
N GLY A 485 -13.05 5.54 -52.98
CA GLY A 485 -12.87 4.26 -53.67
C GLY A 485 -14.18 3.74 -54.27
N THR A 486 -14.10 2.68 -55.07
CA THR A 486 -15.23 2.15 -55.89
C THR A 486 -16.43 1.66 -55.05
N ASP A 487 -16.21 1.24 -53.80
CA ASP A 487 -17.25 0.65 -52.97
C ASP A 487 -17.68 1.50 -51.78
N LEU A 488 -17.11 2.69 -51.60
CA LEU A 488 -17.42 3.59 -50.50
C LEU A 488 -18.28 4.77 -50.95
N LYS A 489 -19.16 5.22 -50.01
CA LYS A 489 -19.96 6.43 -50.27
C LYS A 489 -19.08 7.66 -50.39
N LEU A 490 -19.48 8.59 -51.23
CA LEU A 490 -18.84 9.91 -51.35
C LEU A 490 -18.75 10.58 -49.97
N TRP A 491 -17.55 11.00 -49.57
CA TRP A 491 -17.36 11.74 -48.33
C TRP A 491 -17.61 13.23 -48.56
N LYS A 492 -18.59 13.75 -47.83
CA LYS A 492 -19.01 15.15 -47.90
C LYS A 492 -18.82 15.78 -46.51
N PRO A 493 -17.62 16.29 -46.21
CA PRO A 493 -17.41 16.96 -44.93
C PRO A 493 -18.26 18.23 -44.85
N GLU A 494 -18.71 18.56 -43.63
CA GLU A 494 -19.49 19.77 -43.34
C GLU A 494 -18.90 20.50 -42.14
N ASN A 495 -19.13 21.82 -42.08
CA ASN A 495 -18.92 22.59 -40.86
C ASN A 495 -19.96 22.22 -39.83
N TYR A 496 -19.65 22.34 -38.52
CA TYR A 496 -20.58 22.02 -37.44
C TYR A 496 -21.92 22.73 -37.54
N GLY A 497 -21.90 24.01 -37.95
CA GLY A 497 -23.11 24.82 -38.16
C GLY A 497 -23.79 24.63 -39.52
N LYS A 498 -23.36 23.66 -40.35
CA LYS A 498 -23.86 23.40 -41.72
C LYS A 498 -23.91 24.62 -42.62
N LYS A 499 -23.08 25.65 -42.36
CA LYS A 499 -22.97 26.89 -43.16
C LYS A 499 -21.61 26.99 -43.80
N PHE A 500 -21.57 27.70 -44.91
CA PHE A 500 -20.37 28.01 -45.71
C PHE A 500 -20.10 29.51 -45.66
N TYR A 501 -18.86 29.93 -45.61
CA TYR A 501 -18.50 31.33 -45.40
C TYR A 501 -17.64 31.91 -46.51
N GLY A 502 -17.38 31.14 -47.57
CA GLY A 502 -16.56 31.58 -48.71
C GLY A 502 -15.07 31.75 -48.39
N PRO A 503 -14.36 32.57 -49.15
CA PRO A 503 -12.95 32.85 -48.88
C PRO A 503 -12.78 33.46 -47.49
N SER A 504 -12.06 32.77 -46.61
CA SER A 504 -11.81 33.17 -45.22
C SER A 504 -10.33 33.04 -44.90
N THR A 505 -9.83 33.83 -43.98
CA THR A 505 -8.41 33.80 -43.63
C THR A 505 -8.04 32.49 -42.89
N LEU A 506 -6.79 32.07 -43.02
CA LEU A 506 -6.25 30.92 -42.28
C LEU A 506 -6.53 31.09 -40.79
N ARG A 507 -6.35 32.29 -40.23
CA ARG A 507 -6.66 32.65 -38.86
C ARG A 507 -8.12 32.35 -38.51
N ASP A 508 -9.08 32.87 -39.30
CA ASP A 508 -10.51 32.60 -39.07
C ASP A 508 -10.85 31.12 -39.11
N GLY A 509 -10.20 30.37 -40.01
CA GLY A 509 -10.38 28.94 -40.13
C GLY A 509 -10.04 28.19 -38.82
N LEU A 510 -8.93 28.54 -38.17
CA LEU A 510 -8.52 27.95 -36.91
C LEU A 510 -9.38 28.45 -35.73
N GLU A 511 -9.55 29.78 -35.60
CA GLU A 511 -10.32 30.39 -34.49
C GLU A 511 -11.77 29.89 -34.44
N LYS A 512 -12.42 29.79 -35.59
CA LYS A 512 -13.81 29.35 -35.73
C LYS A 512 -13.95 27.84 -35.98
N SER A 513 -12.82 27.11 -35.94
CA SER A 513 -12.76 25.67 -36.13
C SER A 513 -13.47 25.17 -37.40
N ARG A 514 -13.22 25.80 -38.55
CA ARG A 514 -13.83 25.46 -39.84
C ARG A 514 -13.33 24.12 -40.36
N ASN A 515 -14.24 23.17 -40.56
CA ASN A 515 -13.86 21.83 -41.01
C ASN A 515 -13.43 21.82 -42.48
N LEU A 516 -14.18 22.48 -43.34
CA LEU A 516 -13.92 22.46 -44.79
C LEU A 516 -12.59 23.12 -45.13
N MET A 517 -12.25 24.23 -44.49
CA MET A 517 -10.94 24.87 -44.63
C MET A 517 -9.81 23.93 -44.21
N THR A 518 -9.97 23.24 -43.05
CA THR A 518 -8.96 22.28 -42.58
C THR A 518 -8.75 21.14 -43.55
N VAL A 519 -9.84 20.58 -44.12
CA VAL A 519 -9.76 19.50 -45.10
C VAL A 519 -9.03 19.97 -46.37
N ARG A 520 -9.33 21.19 -46.87
CA ARG A 520 -8.63 21.75 -48.03
C ARG A 520 -7.14 21.98 -47.79
N ILE A 521 -6.79 22.49 -46.62
CA ILE A 521 -5.38 22.68 -46.26
C ILE A 521 -4.65 21.32 -46.20
N ALA A 522 -5.29 20.30 -45.64
CA ALA A 522 -4.68 18.97 -45.54
C ALA A 522 -4.58 18.24 -46.87
N GLN A 523 -5.34 18.65 -47.90
CA GLN A 523 -5.32 18.08 -49.23
C GLN A 523 -4.16 18.65 -50.07
N ASN A 524 -3.83 19.90 -49.86
CA ASN A 524 -2.75 20.62 -50.57
C ASN A 524 -1.39 20.35 -49.93
#